data_50f8fb0eb91de1525f947319af1dfb6c
#
_entry.id   50f8fb0eb91de1525f947319af1dfb6c
#
_cell.length_a   1.000
_cell.length_b   1.000
_cell.length_c   1.000
_cell.angle_alpha   90.00
_cell.angle_beta   90.00
_cell.angle_gamma   90.00
#
_symmetry.space_group_name_H-M   'P 1'
#
loop_
_entity.id
_entity.type
_entity.pdbx_description
1 polymer ?
#
loop_
_entity_poly.entity_id
_entity_poly.type
_entity_poly.pdbx_seq_one_letter_code
_entity_poly.pdbx_strand_id
1 'polypeptide(L)' 'MLIVPREHIGSAADLRDTAAHGALLARMHHVAQEIAVEAGYGDRGWRLVSNVGLEGGQAIEHLHYHLLAGRQLAWPPG' A
#
# COMPACT_ATOMS: atom_id res chain seq x y z
N MET A 1 0.81 9.40 -2.23
CA MET A 1 0.05 9.22 -0.96
C MET A 1 0.56 7.99 -0.23
N LEU A 2 0.87 8.13 1.04
CA LEU A 2 1.30 7.02 1.89
C LEU A 2 0.16 6.58 2.80
N ILE A 3 -0.02 5.28 2.93
CA ILE A 3 -0.98 4.69 3.86
C ILE A 3 -0.18 3.87 4.87
N VAL A 4 -0.31 4.20 6.15
CA VAL A 4 0.54 3.68 7.21
C VAL A 4 -0.34 3.17 8.36
N PRO A 5 -0.09 1.96 8.90
CA PRO A 5 -0.79 1.51 10.10
C PRO A 5 -0.22 2.20 11.33
N ARG A 6 -1.01 2.28 12.41
CA ARG A 6 -0.52 2.79 13.69
C ARG A 6 0.39 1.78 14.39
N GLU A 7 0.09 0.49 14.22
CA GLU A 7 0.91 -0.57 14.77
C GLU A 7 2.29 -0.55 14.12
N HIS A 8 3.35 -0.74 14.92
CA HIS A 8 4.70 -0.81 14.38
C HIS A 8 4.96 -2.16 13.73
N ILE A 9 5.07 -2.18 12.42
CA ILE A 9 5.42 -3.35 11.61
C ILE A 9 6.53 -2.86 10.69
N GLY A 10 7.67 -3.56 10.67
CA GLY A 10 8.85 -3.11 9.92
C GLY A 10 8.65 -3.09 8.41
N SER A 11 8.00 -4.13 7.88
CA SER A 11 7.69 -4.23 6.45
C SER A 11 6.63 -5.31 6.23
N ALA A 12 6.19 -5.49 4.99
CA ALA A 12 5.26 -6.56 4.63
C ALA A 12 5.83 -7.95 4.92
N ALA A 13 7.15 -8.11 4.99
CA ALA A 13 7.79 -9.37 5.34
C ALA A 13 7.51 -9.78 6.80
N ASP A 14 7.16 -8.83 7.66
CA ASP A 14 6.86 -9.07 9.07
C ASP A 14 5.38 -9.34 9.33
N LEU A 15 4.54 -9.28 8.31
CA LEU A 15 3.14 -9.62 8.42
C LEU A 15 2.98 -11.12 8.66
N ARG A 16 2.01 -11.47 9.52
CA ARG A 16 1.73 -12.86 9.87
C ARG A 16 0.38 -13.27 9.31
N ASP A 17 0.22 -14.57 9.09
CA ASP A 17 -1.06 -15.15 8.66
C ASP A 17 -1.98 -15.29 9.88
N THR A 18 -2.47 -14.16 10.36
CA THR A 18 -3.37 -14.07 11.51
C THR A 18 -4.61 -13.25 11.13
N ALA A 19 -5.69 -13.45 11.88
CA ALA A 19 -6.91 -12.67 11.68
C ALA A 19 -6.66 -11.17 11.87
N ALA A 20 -5.81 -10.80 12.84
CA ALA A 20 -5.50 -9.39 13.11
C ALA A 20 -4.76 -8.72 11.95
N HIS A 21 -3.72 -9.38 11.40
CA HIS A 21 -2.99 -8.83 10.27
C HIS A 21 -3.82 -8.87 8.98
N GLY A 22 -4.65 -9.89 8.82
CA GLY A 22 -5.59 -9.93 7.68
C GLY A 22 -6.57 -8.76 7.71
N ALA A 23 -7.13 -8.46 8.87
CA ALA A 23 -8.03 -7.32 9.03
C ALA A 23 -7.31 -5.98 8.80
N LEU A 24 -6.06 -5.87 9.29
CA LEU A 24 -5.24 -4.68 9.08
C LEU A 24 -5.02 -4.42 7.58
N LEU A 25 -4.62 -5.44 6.84
CA LEU A 25 -4.38 -5.31 5.40
C LEU A 25 -5.66 -4.95 4.65
N ALA A 26 -6.77 -5.62 4.96
CA ALA A 26 -8.05 -5.30 4.35
C ALA A 26 -8.44 -3.85 4.61
N ARG A 27 -8.22 -3.37 5.83
CA ARG A 27 -8.50 -1.97 6.19
C ARG A 27 -7.62 -1.00 5.41
N MET A 28 -6.33 -1.30 5.26
CA MET A 28 -5.41 -0.45 4.52
C MET A 28 -5.81 -0.35 3.04
N HIS A 29 -6.21 -1.47 2.44
CA HIS A 29 -6.68 -1.49 1.05
C HIS A 29 -8.01 -0.73 0.90
N HIS A 30 -8.91 -0.87 1.88
CA HIS A 30 -10.18 -0.16 1.85
C HIS A 30 -9.96 1.36 1.94
N VAL A 31 -9.04 1.82 2.80
CA VAL A 31 -8.67 3.22 2.90
C VAL A 31 -8.11 3.73 1.56
N ALA A 32 -7.26 2.93 0.91
CA ALA A 32 -6.73 3.29 -0.41
C ALA A 32 -7.84 3.47 -1.44
N GLN A 33 -8.81 2.55 -1.45
CA GLN A 33 -9.96 2.63 -2.34
C GLN A 33 -10.79 3.90 -2.07
N GLU A 34 -11.06 4.21 -0.81
CA GLU A 34 -11.81 5.41 -0.44
C GLU A 34 -11.10 6.68 -0.91
N ILE A 35 -9.77 6.76 -0.71
CA ILE A 35 -8.97 7.91 -1.14
C ILE A 35 -9.01 8.05 -2.67
N ALA A 36 -8.84 6.94 -3.39
CA ALA A 36 -8.86 6.93 -4.84
C ALA A 36 -10.22 7.42 -5.38
N VAL A 37 -11.31 6.94 -4.80
CA VAL A 37 -12.67 7.34 -5.20
C VAL A 37 -12.89 8.82 -4.94
N GLU A 38 -12.53 9.33 -3.77
CA GLU A 38 -12.67 10.75 -3.43
C GLU A 38 -11.86 11.65 -4.36
N ALA A 39 -10.70 11.19 -4.79
CA ALA A 39 -9.84 11.95 -5.69
C ALA A 39 -10.28 11.86 -7.16
N GLY A 40 -11.30 11.06 -7.48
CA GLY A 40 -11.80 10.89 -8.83
C GLY A 40 -11.12 9.79 -9.63
N TYR A 41 -10.35 8.93 -8.99
CA TYR A 41 -9.58 7.88 -9.68
C TYR A 41 -10.12 6.47 -9.48
N GLY A 42 -11.26 6.31 -8.79
CA GLY A 42 -11.83 5.00 -8.51
C GLY A 42 -12.04 4.15 -9.77
N ASP A 43 -12.69 4.71 -10.78
CA ASP A 43 -12.96 4.02 -12.06
C ASP A 43 -11.78 4.07 -13.03
N ARG A 44 -10.88 5.03 -12.86
CA ARG A 44 -9.70 5.18 -13.72
C ARG A 44 -8.61 4.18 -13.40
N GLY A 45 -8.61 3.69 -12.17
CA GLY A 45 -7.63 2.74 -11.69
C GLY A 45 -6.52 3.37 -10.86
N TRP A 46 -5.90 2.54 -10.04
CA TRP A 46 -4.84 2.95 -9.15
C TRP A 46 -3.96 1.74 -8.82
N ARG A 47 -2.81 2.02 -8.23
CA ARG A 47 -1.82 0.98 -7.89
C ARG A 47 -1.35 1.18 -6.46
N LEU A 48 -1.23 0.08 -5.72
CA LEU A 48 -0.58 0.07 -4.41
C LEU A 48 0.79 -0.57 -4.53
N VAL A 49 1.78 0.02 -3.87
CA VAL A 49 3.15 -0.49 -3.86
C VAL A 49 3.62 -0.63 -2.43
N SER A 50 4.12 -1.82 -2.08
CA SER A 50 4.80 -2.11 -0.82
C SER A 50 6.26 -2.43 -1.13
N ASN A 51 7.18 -1.79 -0.42
CA ASN A 51 8.61 -2.01 -0.62
C ASN A 51 9.16 -2.82 0.56
N VAL A 52 9.88 -3.89 0.26
CA VAL A 52 10.50 -4.75 1.26
C VAL A 52 11.98 -4.88 0.95
N GLY A 53 12.83 -4.57 1.93
CA GLY A 53 14.26 -4.77 1.82
C GLY A 53 14.97 -3.83 0.85
N LEU A 54 16.27 -4.04 0.72
CA LEU A 54 17.15 -3.15 -0.06
C LEU A 54 16.77 -3.13 -1.54
N GLU A 55 16.68 -4.29 -2.17
CA GLU A 55 16.37 -4.37 -3.60
C GLU A 55 14.91 -4.00 -3.90
N GLY A 56 14.03 -4.09 -2.91
CA GLY A 56 12.66 -3.60 -3.01
C GLY A 56 12.53 -2.10 -2.86
N GLY A 57 13.62 -1.41 -2.56
CA GLY A 57 13.65 0.03 -2.42
C GLY A 57 13.04 0.56 -1.13
N GLN A 58 13.05 -0.25 -0.07
CA GLN A 58 12.49 0.19 1.21
C GLN A 58 13.39 1.25 1.85
N ALA A 59 12.87 2.46 2.05
CA ALA A 59 13.60 3.57 2.64
C ALA A 59 13.25 3.78 4.12
N ILE A 60 12.08 3.35 4.55
CA ILE A 60 11.56 3.55 5.92
C ILE A 60 11.23 2.19 6.52
N GLU A 61 11.76 1.90 7.73
CA GLU A 61 11.49 0.62 8.43
C GLU A 61 10.15 0.67 9.19
N HIS A 62 9.09 0.95 8.46
CA HIS A 62 7.73 0.92 8.94
C HIS A 62 6.84 0.58 7.76
N LEU A 63 5.97 -0.41 7.92
CA LEU A 63 5.07 -0.83 6.85
C LEU A 63 4.29 0.36 6.31
N HIS A 64 4.37 0.55 5.01
CA HIS A 64 3.59 1.58 4.32
C HIS A 64 3.30 1.15 2.90
N TYR A 65 2.21 1.66 2.36
CA TYR A 65 1.85 1.51 0.96
C TYR A 65 1.87 2.86 0.27
N HIS A 66 2.45 2.89 -0.93
CA HIS A 66 2.30 4.04 -1.81
C HIS A 66 1.05 3.83 -2.66
N LEU A 67 0.15 4.81 -2.65
CA LEU A 67 -0.99 4.84 -3.55
C LEU A 67 -0.64 5.72 -4.74
N LEU A 68 -0.67 5.14 -5.93
CA LEU A 68 -0.32 5.80 -7.18
C LEU A 68 -1.53 5.86 -8.09
N ALA A 69 -1.84 7.05 -8.61
CA ALA A 69 -2.97 7.24 -9.50
C ALA A 69 -2.81 8.55 -10.28
N GLY A 70 -3.71 8.79 -11.22
CA GLY A 70 -3.78 10.08 -11.93
C GLY A 70 -3.11 10.10 -13.29
N ARG A 71 -2.46 9.01 -13.69
CA ARG A 71 -1.89 8.85 -15.03
C ARG A 71 -1.84 7.37 -15.40
N GLN A 72 -1.61 7.07 -16.67
CA GLN A 72 -1.37 5.70 -17.09
C GLN A 72 -0.04 5.22 -16.49
N LEU A 73 -0.11 4.17 -15.68
CA LEU A 73 1.07 3.55 -15.09
C LEU A 73 1.57 2.45 -15.99
N ALA A 74 2.89 2.42 -16.20
CA ALA A 74 3.49 1.51 -17.15
C ALA A 74 3.66 0.09 -16.59
N TRP A 75 3.88 -0.84 -17.48
CA TRP A 75 4.24 -2.21 -17.17
C TRP A 75 5.49 -2.59 -17.99
N PRO A 76 6.51 -3.26 -17.42
CA PRO A 76 6.58 -3.76 -16.04
C PRO A 76 6.68 -2.63 -14.99
N PRO A 77 6.31 -2.93 -13.72
CA PRO A 77 6.15 -1.88 -12.70
C PRO A 77 7.44 -1.34 -12.10
N GLY A 78 8.57 -1.88 -12.45
CA GLY A 78 9.84 -1.47 -11.86
C GLY A 78 10.97 -1.26 -12.81
#